data_58121958d0473e84cba0d259f3924348
#
_entry.id   58121958d0473e84cba0d259f3924348
#
_cell.length_a   1.000
_cell.length_b   1.000
_cell.length_c   1.000
_cell.angle_alpha   90.00
_cell.angle_beta   90.00
_cell.angle_gamma   90.00
#
_symmetry.space_group_name_H-M   'P 1'
#
loop_
_entity.id
_entity.type
_entity.pdbx_description
1 polymer ?
#
loop_
_entity_poly.entity_id
_entity_poly.type
_entity_poly.pdbx_seq_one_letter_code
_entity_poly.pdbx_strand_id
1 'polypeptide(L)'
;DVDFPDRTFDVITACQCFMYFDKSVVLPKFHHILKDNGHLAILFMAWLPEESEIAKTSEDFVLKYNPAWTGGRMTRYELQEPPWCAGMFKAANMLTYDLPVHFTRESWHGRMKACRGIGASGLKESEIQKWEQEHWEYMQSLSEEFDILHYVSILDLEKI
;
A
#
# COMPACT_ATOMS: atom_id res chain seq x y z
N ASP A 1 -3.56 21.53 6.27
CA ASP A 1 -4.95 21.35 6.69
C ASP A 1 -5.85 21.99 5.65
N VAL A 2 -6.73 21.19 5.06
CA VAL A 2 -7.75 21.68 4.14
C VAL A 2 -9.10 21.52 4.84
N ASP A 3 -9.86 22.61 4.93
CA ASP A 3 -11.19 22.59 5.48
C ASP A 3 -12.21 22.57 4.35
N PHE A 4 -13.10 21.61 4.37
CA PHE A 4 -14.24 21.50 3.46
C PHE A 4 -15.54 21.78 4.23
N PRO A 5 -16.57 22.31 3.56
CA PRO A 5 -17.89 22.43 4.16
C PRO A 5 -18.41 21.06 4.63
N ASP A 6 -19.33 21.09 5.59
CA ASP A 6 -20.05 19.92 6.05
C ASP A 6 -20.78 19.22 4.89
N ARG A 7 -20.87 17.89 4.92
CA ARG A 7 -21.65 17.07 3.96
C ARG A 7 -21.34 17.37 2.48
N THR A 8 -20.06 17.53 2.16
CA THR A 8 -19.63 17.87 0.80
C THR A 8 -19.50 16.66 -0.11
N PHE A 9 -18.95 15.56 0.41
CA PHE A 9 -18.53 14.41 -0.40
C PHE A 9 -19.47 13.21 -0.27
N ASP A 10 -19.73 12.55 -1.39
CA ASP A 10 -20.42 11.26 -1.42
C ASP A 10 -19.47 10.13 -1.03
N VAL A 11 -18.21 10.23 -1.43
CA VAL A 11 -17.18 9.21 -1.15
C VAL A 11 -15.84 9.88 -0.83
N ILE A 12 -15.16 9.35 0.17
CA ILE A 12 -13.75 9.63 0.46
C ILE A 12 -12.98 8.34 0.22
N THR A 13 -11.88 8.40 -0.54
CA THR A 13 -11.01 7.25 -0.78
C THR A 13 -9.66 7.44 -0.11
N ALA A 14 -9.15 6.38 0.54
CA ALA A 14 -7.81 6.32 1.09
C ALA A 14 -7.06 5.14 0.48
N CYS A 15 -6.32 5.42 -0.61
CA CYS A 15 -5.59 4.40 -1.37
C CYS A 15 -4.13 4.34 -0.90
N GLN A 16 -3.70 3.23 -0.29
CA GLN A 16 -2.33 3.00 0.19
C GLN A 16 -1.82 4.01 1.23
N CYS A 17 -2.67 4.79 1.86
CA CYS A 17 -2.25 5.88 2.75
C CYS A 17 -2.94 5.88 4.12
N PHE A 18 -4.01 5.10 4.32
CA PHE A 18 -4.80 5.16 5.55
C PHE A 18 -4.00 4.80 6.81
N MET A 19 -2.97 3.94 6.68
CA MET A 19 -2.09 3.56 7.79
C MET A 19 -1.25 4.72 8.35
N TYR A 20 -1.09 5.82 7.60
CA TYR A 20 -0.30 6.99 8.02
C TYR A 20 -1.12 8.04 8.78
N PHE A 21 -2.45 7.88 8.81
CA PHE A 21 -3.32 8.86 9.45
C PHE A 21 -3.46 8.59 10.96
N ASP A 22 -3.47 9.68 11.74
CA ASP A 22 -4.00 9.63 13.09
C ASP A 22 -5.53 9.50 13.02
N LYS A 23 -6.01 8.32 13.34
CA LYS A 23 -7.43 7.96 13.25
C LYS A 23 -8.30 8.80 14.19
N SER A 24 -7.77 9.22 15.33
CA SER A 24 -8.48 10.07 16.29
C SER A 24 -8.78 11.46 15.74
N VAL A 25 -7.97 11.92 14.78
CA VAL A 25 -8.11 13.23 14.12
C VAL A 25 -8.87 13.11 12.80
N VAL A 26 -8.50 12.12 11.97
CA VAL A 26 -9.00 12.08 10.60
C VAL A 26 -10.42 11.52 10.50
N LEU A 27 -10.81 10.56 11.34
CA LEU A 27 -12.15 9.95 11.26
C LEU A 27 -13.29 10.92 11.59
N PRO A 28 -13.22 11.73 12.65
CA PRO A 28 -14.21 12.78 12.87
C PRO A 28 -14.30 13.78 11.71
N LYS A 29 -13.16 14.14 11.10
CA LYS A 29 -13.11 15.00 9.91
C LYS A 29 -13.83 14.35 8.72
N PHE A 30 -13.52 13.10 8.41
CA PHE A 30 -14.16 12.38 7.31
C PHE A 30 -15.68 12.24 7.55
N HIS A 31 -16.06 11.89 8.77
CA HIS A 31 -17.47 11.81 9.14
C HIS A 31 -18.21 13.16 8.96
N HIS A 32 -17.58 14.27 9.32
CA HIS A 32 -18.15 15.61 9.18
C HIS A 32 -18.37 15.99 7.70
N ILE A 33 -17.36 15.80 6.85
CA ILE A 33 -17.40 16.25 5.45
C ILE A 33 -18.10 15.27 4.50
N LEU A 34 -18.36 14.02 4.90
CA LEU A 34 -19.19 13.08 4.16
C LEU A 34 -20.68 13.44 4.30
N LYS A 35 -21.41 13.33 3.20
CA LYS A 35 -22.87 13.39 3.20
C LYS A 35 -23.46 12.27 4.05
N ASP A 36 -24.75 12.40 4.41
CA ASP A 36 -25.48 11.31 5.03
C ASP A 36 -25.50 10.10 4.08
N ASN A 37 -25.23 8.90 4.60
CA ASN A 37 -24.98 7.67 3.83
C ASN A 37 -23.76 7.78 2.87
N GLY A 38 -22.84 8.71 3.09
CA GLY A 38 -21.59 8.79 2.36
C GLY A 38 -20.60 7.70 2.78
N HIS A 39 -19.64 7.37 1.92
CA HIS A 39 -18.74 6.24 2.08
C HIS A 39 -17.29 6.65 2.28
N LEU A 40 -16.59 5.96 3.19
CA LEU A 40 -15.13 5.95 3.30
C LEU A 40 -14.61 4.62 2.75
N ALA A 41 -13.97 4.67 1.58
CA ALA A 41 -13.37 3.49 0.97
C ALA A 41 -11.86 3.45 1.23
N ILE A 42 -11.41 2.44 1.97
CA ILE A 42 -10.01 2.21 2.28
C ILE A 42 -9.51 1.07 1.38
N LEU A 43 -8.55 1.40 0.50
CA LEU A 43 -7.99 0.48 -0.48
C LEU A 43 -6.52 0.21 -0.14
N PHE A 44 -6.16 -1.06 -0.15
CA PHE A 44 -4.79 -1.51 0.06
C PHE A 44 -4.43 -2.60 -0.93
N MET A 45 -3.22 -2.52 -1.49
CA MET A 45 -2.67 -3.52 -2.40
C MET A 45 -1.19 -3.74 -2.07
N ALA A 46 -0.79 -4.99 -1.94
CA ALA A 46 0.60 -5.34 -1.71
C ALA A 46 0.98 -6.61 -2.48
N TRP A 47 2.19 -6.66 -2.98
CA TRP A 47 2.74 -7.88 -3.56
C TRP A 47 2.91 -8.98 -2.51
N LEU A 48 2.84 -10.24 -2.96
CA LEU A 48 2.97 -11.44 -2.13
C LEU A 48 4.34 -12.09 -2.38
N PRO A 49 5.35 -11.80 -1.56
CA PRO A 49 6.71 -12.29 -1.81
C PRO A 49 6.84 -13.81 -1.67
N GLU A 50 6.03 -14.46 -0.83
CA GLU A 50 6.07 -15.92 -0.68
C GLU A 50 5.48 -16.67 -1.90
N GLU A 51 4.81 -15.95 -2.80
CA GLU A 51 4.23 -16.49 -4.04
C GLU A 51 4.87 -15.93 -5.31
N SER A 52 5.91 -15.09 -5.16
CA SER A 52 6.67 -14.52 -6.25
C SER A 52 8.16 -14.46 -5.91
N GLU A 53 8.95 -15.35 -6.52
CA GLU A 53 10.40 -15.36 -6.33
C GLU A 53 11.03 -14.01 -6.70
N ILE A 54 10.50 -13.33 -7.73
CA ILE A 54 10.96 -12.00 -8.15
C ILE A 54 10.73 -10.97 -7.03
N ALA A 55 9.54 -10.96 -6.44
CA ALA A 55 9.23 -10.04 -5.35
C ALA A 55 10.05 -10.34 -4.10
N LYS A 56 10.19 -11.62 -3.75
CA LYS A 56 10.97 -12.07 -2.60
C LYS A 56 12.45 -11.68 -2.72
N THR A 57 13.06 -11.99 -3.86
CA THR A 57 14.46 -11.63 -4.13
C THR A 57 14.65 -10.10 -4.12
N SER A 58 13.70 -9.34 -4.67
CA SER A 58 13.75 -7.87 -4.63
C SER A 58 13.67 -7.34 -3.19
N GLU A 59 12.85 -7.93 -2.33
CA GLU A 59 12.82 -7.60 -0.90
C GLU A 59 14.14 -7.96 -0.18
N ASP A 60 14.76 -9.08 -0.54
CA ASP A 60 16.06 -9.46 0.02
C ASP A 60 17.15 -8.46 -0.36
N PHE A 61 17.12 -7.89 -1.56
CA PHE A 61 17.98 -6.76 -1.95
C PHE A 61 17.69 -5.50 -1.11
N VAL A 62 16.45 -5.20 -0.80
CA VAL A 62 16.12 -4.08 0.09
C VAL A 62 16.68 -4.32 1.49
N LEU A 63 16.45 -5.50 2.06
CA LEU A 63 16.89 -5.87 3.41
C LEU A 63 18.42 -5.94 3.55
N LYS A 64 19.14 -6.25 2.47
CA LYS A 64 20.60 -6.23 2.43
C LYS A 64 21.14 -4.84 2.73
N TYR A 65 20.52 -3.78 2.22
CA TYR A 65 20.93 -2.38 2.39
C TYR A 65 20.23 -1.68 3.55
N ASN A 66 19.00 -2.08 3.84
CA ASN A 66 18.19 -1.53 4.92
C ASN A 66 17.57 -2.66 5.77
N PRO A 67 18.36 -3.29 6.66
CA PRO A 67 17.85 -4.39 7.51
C PRO A 67 16.71 -3.99 8.45
N ALA A 68 16.54 -2.70 8.72
CA ALA A 68 15.47 -2.17 9.56
C ALA A 68 14.15 -1.95 8.80
N TRP A 69 14.10 -2.21 7.48
CA TRP A 69 12.89 -2.05 6.70
C TRP A 69 11.81 -3.06 7.12
N THR A 70 10.63 -2.56 7.45
CA THR A 70 9.48 -3.35 7.92
C THR A 70 8.36 -3.47 6.88
N GLY A 71 8.57 -2.96 5.67
CA GLY A 71 7.51 -2.91 4.63
C GLY A 71 7.42 -4.15 3.74
N GLY A 72 8.26 -5.15 3.95
CA GLY A 72 8.26 -6.40 3.22
C GLY A 72 7.53 -7.55 3.92
N ARG A 73 7.61 -8.74 3.31
CA ARG A 73 7.04 -9.99 3.84
C ARG A 73 5.54 -9.96 4.04
N MET A 74 4.84 -9.24 3.15
CA MET A 74 3.39 -9.16 3.19
C MET A 74 2.74 -10.52 2.92
N THR A 75 1.71 -10.82 3.70
CA THR A 75 0.86 -12.01 3.54
C THR A 75 -0.60 -11.59 3.44
N ARG A 76 -1.46 -12.49 2.96
CA ARG A 76 -2.91 -12.27 3.02
C ARG A 76 -3.39 -12.20 4.46
N TYR A 77 -4.42 -11.42 4.68
CA TYR A 77 -5.12 -11.34 5.95
C TYR A 77 -6.63 -11.27 5.72
N GLU A 78 -7.40 -11.69 6.71
CA GLU A 78 -8.85 -11.56 6.68
C GLU A 78 -9.24 -10.14 7.08
N LEU A 79 -10.06 -9.50 6.23
CA LEU A 79 -10.66 -8.21 6.59
C LEU A 79 -11.72 -8.40 7.67
N GLN A 80 -11.66 -7.55 8.67
CA GLN A 80 -12.68 -7.45 9.72
C GLN A 80 -13.08 -5.98 9.88
N GLU A 81 -14.32 -5.76 10.33
CA GLU A 81 -14.73 -4.41 10.70
C GLU A 81 -13.86 -3.90 11.86
N PRO A 82 -13.13 -2.80 11.66
CA PRO A 82 -12.22 -2.34 12.68
C PRO A 82 -12.98 -1.71 13.88
N PRO A 83 -12.54 -1.95 15.12
CA PRO A 83 -13.19 -1.37 16.31
C PRO A 83 -13.27 0.17 16.31
N TRP A 84 -12.35 0.85 15.61
CA TRP A 84 -12.34 2.31 15.51
C TRP A 84 -13.46 2.88 14.62
N CYS A 85 -14.23 2.04 13.89
CA CYS A 85 -15.41 2.45 13.13
C CYS A 85 -16.59 2.78 14.05
N ALA A 86 -16.64 2.18 15.23
CA ALA A 86 -17.80 2.20 16.10
C ALA A 86 -18.31 3.62 16.39
N GLY A 87 -19.60 3.83 16.13
CA GLY A 87 -20.29 5.12 16.39
C GLY A 87 -20.11 6.18 15.30
N MET A 88 -19.30 5.91 14.25
CA MET A 88 -19.14 6.83 13.11
C MET A 88 -19.39 6.14 11.77
N PHE A 89 -18.97 4.90 11.65
CA PHE A 89 -19.06 4.13 10.42
C PHE A 89 -19.46 2.69 10.71
N LYS A 90 -20.06 2.03 9.72
CA LYS A 90 -20.31 0.58 9.69
C LYS A 90 -19.75 0.01 8.39
N ALA A 91 -19.29 -1.23 8.39
CA ALA A 91 -18.87 -1.89 7.18
C ALA A 91 -20.08 -2.13 6.25
N ALA A 92 -20.05 -1.50 5.08
CA ALA A 92 -21.00 -1.72 4.00
C ALA A 92 -20.55 -2.87 3.11
N ASN A 93 -19.24 -2.95 2.83
CA ASN A 93 -18.66 -4.04 2.04
C ASN A 93 -17.22 -4.30 2.45
N MET A 94 -16.80 -5.56 2.39
CA MET A 94 -15.42 -6.00 2.63
C MET A 94 -15.06 -6.99 1.52
N LEU A 95 -14.06 -6.64 0.71
CA LEU A 95 -13.64 -7.44 -0.42
C LEU A 95 -12.13 -7.68 -0.38
N THR A 96 -11.73 -8.93 -0.59
CA THR A 96 -10.33 -9.30 -0.80
C THR A 96 -10.22 -10.20 -2.03
N TYR A 97 -9.15 -10.00 -2.81
CA TYR A 97 -8.86 -10.85 -3.96
C TYR A 97 -7.38 -10.75 -4.34
N ASP A 98 -6.94 -11.73 -5.11
CA ASP A 98 -5.61 -11.75 -5.69
C ASP A 98 -5.65 -11.12 -7.08
N LEU A 99 -4.62 -10.32 -7.39
CA LEU A 99 -4.47 -9.65 -8.66
C LEU A 99 -3.05 -9.84 -9.20
N PRO A 100 -2.85 -10.52 -10.32
CA PRO A 100 -1.58 -10.47 -11.04
C PRO A 100 -1.42 -9.09 -11.65
N VAL A 101 -0.34 -8.39 -11.28
CA VAL A 101 0.00 -7.07 -11.82
C VAL A 101 1.18 -7.22 -12.76
N HIS A 102 1.00 -6.77 -13.98
CA HIS A 102 2.01 -6.82 -15.03
C HIS A 102 3.10 -5.77 -14.84
N PHE A 103 4.34 -6.19 -14.96
CA PHE A 103 5.52 -5.33 -14.88
C PHE A 103 6.50 -5.61 -16.01
N THR A 104 7.21 -4.56 -16.45
CA THR A 104 8.49 -4.69 -17.13
C THR A 104 9.62 -4.66 -16.10
N ARG A 105 10.84 -5.04 -16.49
CA ARG A 105 12.04 -4.92 -15.65
C ARG A 105 12.19 -3.51 -15.07
N GLU A 106 12.02 -2.49 -15.93
CA GLU A 106 12.14 -1.08 -15.56
C GLU A 106 11.06 -0.65 -14.56
N SER A 107 9.80 -1.03 -14.82
CA SER A 107 8.68 -0.61 -13.96
C SER A 107 8.75 -1.27 -12.59
N TRP A 108 9.16 -2.55 -12.49
CA TRP A 108 9.37 -3.21 -11.22
C TRP A 108 10.59 -2.67 -10.47
N HIS A 109 11.72 -2.47 -11.16
CA HIS A 109 12.90 -1.83 -10.57
C HIS A 109 12.57 -0.44 -10.00
N GLY A 110 11.87 0.38 -10.79
CA GLY A 110 11.40 1.70 -10.36
C GLY A 110 10.44 1.64 -9.17
N ARG A 111 9.54 0.64 -9.16
CA ARG A 111 8.61 0.42 -8.03
C ARG A 111 9.36 0.07 -6.74
N MET A 112 10.38 -0.78 -6.82
CA MET A 112 11.20 -1.15 -5.67
C MET A 112 12.09 0.01 -5.21
N LYS A 113 12.67 0.78 -6.14
CA LYS A 113 13.42 2.01 -5.81
C LYS A 113 12.57 3.03 -5.06
N ALA A 114 11.31 3.20 -5.47
CA ALA A 114 10.39 4.17 -4.85
C ALA A 114 9.86 3.73 -3.47
N CYS A 115 10.14 2.49 -3.04
CA CYS A 115 9.65 2.03 -1.75
C CYS A 115 10.39 2.70 -0.58
N ARG A 116 9.74 2.67 0.61
CA ARG A 116 10.32 3.25 1.84
C ARG A 116 11.57 2.53 2.33
N GLY A 117 11.87 1.37 1.77
CA GLY A 117 13.10 0.64 2.08
C GLY A 117 14.33 1.23 1.41
N ILE A 118 14.18 1.91 0.27
CA ILE A 118 15.26 2.45 -0.55
C ILE A 118 15.12 3.97 -0.73
N GLY A 119 14.38 4.44 -1.72
CA GLY A 119 14.38 5.85 -2.13
C GLY A 119 13.77 6.81 -1.11
N ALA A 120 12.80 6.35 -0.31
CA ALA A 120 12.21 7.12 0.78
C ALA A 120 12.75 6.68 2.17
N SER A 121 13.95 6.13 2.21
CA SER A 121 14.66 5.67 3.41
C SER A 121 15.66 6.73 3.91
N GLY A 122 16.36 6.42 5.01
CA GLY A 122 17.50 7.20 5.49
C GLY A 122 18.86 6.74 4.93
N LEU A 123 18.89 5.91 3.88
CA LEU A 123 20.11 5.43 3.24
C LEU A 123 20.86 6.59 2.57
N LYS A 124 22.19 6.47 2.54
CA LYS A 124 23.04 7.41 1.79
C LYS A 124 22.89 7.18 0.29
N GLU A 125 23.07 8.22 -0.48
CA GLU A 125 23.01 8.16 -1.94
C GLU A 125 23.91 7.07 -2.52
N SER A 126 25.12 6.89 -1.98
CA SER A 126 26.04 5.84 -2.43
C SER A 126 25.56 4.41 -2.14
N GLU A 127 24.71 4.22 -1.13
CA GLU A 127 24.09 2.92 -0.82
C GLU A 127 22.93 2.66 -1.77
N ILE A 128 22.13 3.69 -2.04
CA ILE A 128 21.03 3.63 -3.02
C ILE A 128 21.60 3.28 -4.41
N GLN A 129 22.66 3.93 -4.86
CA GLN A 129 23.31 3.66 -6.16
C GLN A 129 23.83 2.22 -6.26
N LYS A 130 24.43 1.67 -5.19
CA LYS A 130 24.86 0.28 -5.15
C LYS A 130 23.67 -0.68 -5.23
N TRP A 131 22.62 -0.39 -4.49
CA TRP A 131 21.38 -1.16 -4.57
C TRP A 131 20.79 -1.12 -5.99
N GLU A 132 20.74 0.05 -6.63
CA GLU A 132 20.25 0.20 -8.00
C GLU A 132 21.03 -0.68 -8.98
N GLN A 133 22.35 -0.66 -8.88
CA GLN A 133 23.21 -1.47 -9.75
C GLN A 133 22.93 -2.97 -9.56
N GLU A 134 22.99 -3.47 -8.33
CA GLU A 134 22.81 -4.90 -8.04
C GLU A 134 21.40 -5.38 -8.38
N HIS A 135 20.37 -4.61 -8.00
CA HIS A 135 19.00 -4.96 -8.32
C HIS A 135 18.72 -4.89 -9.83
N TRP A 136 19.35 -3.96 -10.55
CA TRP A 136 19.26 -3.90 -12.01
C TRP A 136 19.93 -5.09 -12.69
N GLU A 137 21.11 -5.51 -12.23
CA GLU A 137 21.77 -6.72 -12.71
C GLU A 137 20.88 -7.95 -12.52
N TYR A 138 20.21 -8.07 -11.39
CA TYR A 138 19.20 -9.11 -11.18
C TYR A 138 18.03 -8.99 -12.16
N MET A 139 17.48 -7.79 -12.37
CA MET A 139 16.39 -7.59 -13.35
C MET A 139 16.79 -8.06 -14.76
N GLN A 140 18.03 -7.79 -15.17
CA GLN A 140 18.54 -8.21 -16.49
C GLN A 140 18.61 -9.74 -16.66
N SER A 141 18.65 -10.49 -15.58
CA SER A 141 18.61 -11.97 -15.61
C SER A 141 17.21 -12.56 -15.81
N LEU A 142 16.17 -11.75 -15.67
CA LEU A 142 14.76 -12.16 -15.78
C LEU A 142 14.23 -11.98 -17.21
N SER A 143 13.00 -12.45 -17.46
CA SER A 143 12.23 -12.09 -18.66
C SER A 143 11.98 -10.59 -18.69
N GLU A 144 11.82 -10.01 -19.88
CA GLU A 144 11.57 -8.56 -20.06
C GLU A 144 10.29 -8.11 -19.37
N GLU A 145 9.28 -8.97 -19.39
CA GLU A 145 7.98 -8.77 -18.79
C GLU A 145 7.61 -9.95 -17.88
N PHE A 146 6.90 -9.69 -16.80
CA PHE A 146 6.43 -10.69 -15.85
C PHE A 146 5.26 -10.16 -15.00
N ASP A 147 4.53 -11.08 -14.39
CA ASP A 147 3.46 -10.73 -13.45
C ASP A 147 3.92 -10.95 -11.99
N ILE A 148 3.53 -10.03 -11.13
CA ILE A 148 3.70 -10.15 -9.68
C ILE A 148 2.33 -10.25 -9.04
N LEU A 149 2.08 -11.34 -8.32
CA LEU A 149 0.81 -11.53 -7.61
C LEU A 149 0.72 -10.53 -6.45
N HIS A 150 -0.41 -9.81 -6.40
CA HIS A 150 -0.74 -8.88 -5.33
C HIS A 150 -2.00 -9.35 -4.60
N TYR A 151 -2.02 -9.11 -3.32
CA TYR A 151 -3.23 -9.15 -2.51
C TYR A 151 -3.87 -7.77 -2.48
N VAL A 152 -5.16 -7.72 -2.75
CA VAL A 152 -5.96 -6.49 -2.72
C VAL A 152 -6.98 -6.61 -1.60
N SER A 153 -7.15 -5.55 -0.82
CA SER A 153 -8.23 -5.44 0.15
C SER A 153 -8.95 -4.10 0.00
N ILE A 154 -10.27 -4.15 0.06
CA ILE A 154 -11.17 -3.00 -0.01
C ILE A 154 -12.10 -3.07 1.18
N LEU A 155 -12.02 -2.06 2.04
CA LEU A 155 -12.93 -1.86 3.15
C LEU A 155 -13.80 -0.63 2.84
N ASP A 156 -15.07 -0.87 2.55
CA ASP A 156 -16.05 0.17 2.29
C ASP A 156 -16.89 0.40 3.54
N LEU A 157 -16.81 1.59 4.08
CA LEU A 157 -17.45 2.01 5.32
C LEU A 157 -18.50 3.08 5.03
N GLU A 158 -19.77 2.80 5.37
CA GLU A 158 -20.86 3.76 5.29
C GLU A 158 -20.91 4.60 6.57
N LYS A 159 -21.08 5.92 6.43
CA LYS A 159 -21.34 6.84 7.53
C LYS A 159 -22.66 6.52 8.22
N ILE A 160 -22.69 6.52 9.57
CA ILE A 160 -23.88 6.33 10.39
C ILE A 160 -24.16 7.55 11.27
#